data_661ce5aa994d7bce887590343f45935d
#
_entry.id   661ce5aa994d7bce887590343f45935d
#
_cell.length_a   1.000
_cell.length_b   1.000
_cell.length_c   1.000
_cell.angle_alpha   90.00
_cell.angle_beta   90.00
_cell.angle_gamma   90.00
#
_symmetry.space_group_name_H-M   'P 1'
#
loop_
_entity.id
_entity.type
_entity.pdbx_description
1 polymer ?
#
loop_
_entity_poly.entity_id
_entity_poly.type
_entity_poly.pdbx_seq_one_letter_code
_entity_poly.pdbx_strand_id
1 'polypeptide(L)'
;GHHGEPGINVQPLKTADDIAEEMLDIIIPDLPFESGDEVVVLLSGLGATPVMEQYIVYNRVEEILTEKGIKVHRSYVGNYFTSLEMMGVTLTVMKLDDELKECIDMPANSVGLKQF
;
A
#
# COMPACT_ATOMS: atom_id res chain seq x y z
N GLY A 1 5.29 -15.30 -2.12
CA GLY A 1 6.34 -14.50 -2.73
C GLY A 1 6.06 -14.15 -4.18
N HIS A 2 6.34 -12.93 -4.56
CA HIS A 2 6.05 -12.40 -5.91
C HIS A 2 6.83 -13.13 -7.03
N HIS A 3 8.06 -13.52 -6.73
CA HIS A 3 8.93 -14.23 -7.67
C HIS A 3 9.14 -15.71 -7.31
N GLY A 4 8.18 -16.30 -6.60
CA GLY A 4 8.25 -17.70 -6.19
C GLY A 4 8.96 -17.95 -4.87
N GLU A 5 9.47 -16.93 -4.20
CA GLU A 5 10.00 -17.04 -2.86
C GLU A 5 8.89 -17.38 -1.86
N PRO A 6 9.21 -18.09 -0.75
CA PRO A 6 8.19 -18.43 0.23
C PRO A 6 7.65 -17.18 0.94
N GLY A 7 6.32 -17.15 1.13
CA GLY A 7 5.68 -16.09 1.92
C GLY A 7 5.70 -16.44 3.42
N ILE A 8 5.16 -15.52 4.23
CA ILE A 8 5.02 -15.73 5.67
C ILE A 8 4.02 -16.85 5.96
N ASN A 9 2.92 -16.90 5.22
CA ASN A 9 1.94 -17.94 5.37
C ASN A 9 1.14 -18.14 4.07
N VAL A 10 0.39 -19.24 3.99
CA VAL A 10 -0.51 -19.55 2.88
C VAL A 10 -1.92 -19.63 3.44
N GLN A 11 -2.83 -18.84 2.86
CA GLN A 11 -4.22 -18.74 3.31
C GLN A 11 -5.20 -18.81 2.13
N PRO A 12 -6.46 -19.20 2.38
CA PRO A 12 -7.50 -19.09 1.36
C PRO A 12 -7.81 -17.63 1.03
N LEU A 13 -8.47 -17.41 -0.11
CA LEU A 13 -8.89 -16.09 -0.53
C LEU A 13 -9.84 -15.47 0.51
N LYS A 14 -9.64 -14.17 0.78
CA LYS A 14 -10.38 -13.42 1.80
C LYS A 14 -11.02 -12.18 1.21
N THR A 15 -11.87 -11.52 2.02
CA THR A 15 -12.44 -10.23 1.65
C THR A 15 -11.37 -9.15 1.59
N ALA A 16 -11.65 -8.06 0.89
CA ALA A 16 -10.73 -6.92 0.79
C ALA A 16 -10.42 -6.33 2.17
N ASP A 17 -11.42 -6.24 3.05
CA ASP A 17 -11.25 -5.72 4.41
C ASP A 17 -10.32 -6.62 5.23
N ASP A 18 -10.49 -7.93 5.16
CA ASP A 18 -9.63 -8.89 5.85
C ASP A 18 -8.18 -8.84 5.34
N ILE A 19 -8.01 -8.72 4.03
CA ILE A 19 -6.68 -8.58 3.41
C ILE A 19 -5.98 -7.31 3.92
N ALA A 20 -6.68 -6.17 3.94
CA ALA A 20 -6.14 -4.92 4.42
C ALA A 20 -5.74 -5.01 5.90
N GLU A 21 -6.59 -5.59 6.74
CA GLU A 21 -6.32 -5.78 8.16
C GLU A 21 -5.09 -6.66 8.40
N GLU A 22 -4.99 -7.80 7.74
CA GLU A 22 -3.86 -8.70 7.88
C GLU A 22 -2.54 -8.07 7.42
N MET A 23 -2.56 -7.36 6.29
CA MET A 23 -1.35 -6.71 5.79
C MET A 23 -0.86 -5.65 6.77
N LEU A 24 -1.74 -4.83 7.30
CA LEU A 24 -1.37 -3.79 8.27
C LEU A 24 -0.98 -4.35 9.62
N ASP A 25 -1.55 -5.47 10.06
CA ASP A 25 -1.15 -6.16 11.28
C ASP A 25 0.31 -6.64 11.23
N ILE A 26 0.82 -6.88 10.04
CA ILE A 26 2.23 -7.26 9.82
C ILE A 26 3.11 -6.01 9.66
N ILE A 27 2.66 -5.04 8.87
CA ILE A 27 3.46 -3.87 8.48
C ILE A 27 3.66 -2.89 9.64
N ILE A 28 2.59 -2.57 10.37
CA ILE A 28 2.64 -1.53 11.41
C ILE A 28 3.64 -1.85 12.53
N PRO A 29 3.69 -3.09 13.06
CA PRO A 29 4.70 -3.42 14.07
C PRO A 29 6.13 -3.53 13.55
N ASP A 30 6.33 -3.77 12.27
CA ASP A 30 7.65 -3.99 11.67
C ASP A 30 8.53 -2.73 11.75
N LEU A 31 7.99 -1.60 11.36
CA LEU A 31 8.57 -0.29 11.66
C LEU A 31 7.58 0.42 12.57
N PRO A 32 7.88 0.61 13.87
CA PRO A 32 6.86 1.12 14.77
C PRO A 32 6.28 2.46 14.30
N PHE A 33 5.03 2.43 13.86
CA PHE A 33 4.26 3.62 13.52
C PHE A 33 3.47 4.05 14.74
N GLU A 34 3.43 5.36 14.99
CA GLU A 34 2.77 5.94 16.16
C GLU A 34 1.67 6.92 15.72
N SER A 35 0.73 7.18 16.62
CA SER A 35 -0.26 8.24 16.41
C SER A 35 0.42 9.59 16.20
N GLY A 36 -0.02 10.31 15.17
CA GLY A 36 0.58 11.57 14.75
C GLY A 36 1.58 11.43 13.61
N ASP A 37 1.99 10.21 13.27
CA ASP A 37 2.86 9.99 12.12
C ASP A 37 2.15 10.29 10.80
N GLU A 38 2.93 10.74 9.83
CA GLU A 38 2.46 10.90 8.45
C GLU A 38 3.14 9.87 7.56
N VAL A 39 2.40 9.31 6.63
CA VAL A 39 2.89 8.26 5.73
C VAL A 39 2.49 8.52 4.28
N VAL A 40 3.23 7.92 3.37
CA VAL A 40 2.79 7.70 1.99
C VAL A 40 2.44 6.23 1.84
N VAL A 41 1.36 5.95 1.13
CA VAL A 41 0.87 4.59 0.90
C VAL A 41 0.93 4.30 -0.59
N LEU A 42 1.54 3.19 -0.93
CA LEU A 42 1.51 2.64 -2.28
C LEU A 42 0.77 1.31 -2.24
N LEU A 43 -0.35 1.22 -2.92
CA LEU A 43 -1.05 -0.03 -3.17
C LEU A 43 -0.94 -0.37 -4.64
N SER A 44 -0.20 -1.43 -4.94
CA SER A 44 -0.01 -1.88 -6.32
C SER A 44 -0.73 -3.20 -6.55
N GLY A 45 -1.61 -3.24 -7.54
CA GLY A 45 -2.27 -4.47 -7.96
C GLY A 45 -1.36 -5.33 -8.80
N LEU A 46 -1.51 -6.65 -8.66
CA LEU A 46 -0.95 -7.62 -9.58
C LEU A 46 -1.85 -7.71 -10.83
N GLY A 47 -1.32 -8.25 -11.93
CA GLY A 47 -1.92 -8.13 -13.27
C GLY A 47 -3.40 -8.49 -13.40
N ALA A 48 -3.87 -9.48 -12.64
CA ALA A 48 -5.27 -9.92 -12.69
C ALA A 48 -6.19 -9.19 -11.68
N THR A 49 -5.69 -8.23 -10.93
CA THR A 49 -6.48 -7.50 -9.93
C THR A 49 -7.02 -6.20 -10.51
N PRO A 50 -8.35 -6.07 -10.68
CA PRO A 50 -8.95 -4.84 -11.21
C PRO A 50 -8.69 -3.63 -10.31
N VAL A 51 -8.60 -2.45 -10.91
CA VAL A 51 -8.37 -1.19 -10.19
C VAL A 51 -9.47 -0.92 -9.15
N MET A 52 -10.71 -1.28 -9.46
CA MET A 52 -11.81 -1.14 -8.51
C MET A 52 -11.54 -1.91 -7.21
N GLU A 53 -11.07 -3.14 -7.31
CA GLU A 53 -10.74 -3.95 -6.13
C GLU A 53 -9.56 -3.37 -5.34
N GLN A 54 -8.59 -2.81 -6.04
CA GLN A 54 -7.46 -2.12 -5.41
C GLN A 54 -7.95 -0.94 -4.57
N TYR A 55 -8.88 -0.14 -5.06
CA TYR A 55 -9.46 0.98 -4.31
C TYR A 55 -10.31 0.52 -3.12
N ILE A 56 -10.98 -0.62 -3.22
CA ILE A 56 -11.73 -1.19 -2.09
C ILE A 56 -10.76 -1.58 -0.96
N VAL A 57 -9.65 -2.23 -1.30
CA VAL A 57 -8.60 -2.56 -0.32
C VAL A 57 -7.99 -1.29 0.28
N TYR A 58 -7.65 -0.32 -0.57
CA TYR A 58 -7.08 0.95 -0.11
C TYR A 58 -8.01 1.71 0.83
N ASN A 59 -9.31 1.73 0.54
CA ASN A 59 -10.28 2.38 1.42
C ASN A 59 -10.20 1.84 2.85
N ARG A 60 -10.10 0.52 3.01
CA ARG A 60 -9.97 -0.09 4.34
C ARG A 60 -8.60 0.20 4.96
N VAL A 61 -7.54 0.22 4.18
CA VAL A 61 -6.20 0.60 4.65
C VAL A 61 -6.23 2.02 5.23
N GLU A 62 -6.82 2.97 4.51
CA GLU A 62 -6.93 4.36 4.98
C GLU A 62 -7.76 4.47 6.26
N GLU A 63 -8.87 3.76 6.35
CA GLU A 63 -9.70 3.72 7.55
C GLU A 63 -8.90 3.24 8.77
N ILE A 64 -8.16 2.14 8.64
CA ILE A 64 -7.37 1.58 9.74
C ILE A 64 -6.26 2.54 10.16
N LEU A 65 -5.54 3.13 9.22
CA LEU A 65 -4.49 4.10 9.52
C LEU A 65 -5.06 5.32 10.24
N THR A 66 -6.20 5.83 9.78
CA THR A 66 -6.90 6.96 10.41
C THR A 66 -7.33 6.63 11.83
N GLU A 67 -7.88 5.43 12.08
CA GLU A 67 -8.25 4.97 13.41
C GLU A 67 -7.06 4.92 14.37
N LYS A 68 -5.87 4.64 13.85
CA LYS A 68 -4.62 4.61 14.63
C LYS A 68 -3.97 6.00 14.77
N GLY A 69 -4.58 7.05 14.24
CA GLY A 69 -4.06 8.40 14.27
C GLY A 69 -2.90 8.64 13.30
N ILE A 70 -2.72 7.77 12.32
CA ILE A 70 -1.70 7.88 11.28
C ILE A 70 -2.32 8.58 10.07
N LYS A 71 -1.70 9.68 9.63
CA LYS A 71 -2.21 10.48 8.52
C LYS A 71 -1.59 10.03 7.20
N VAL A 72 -2.41 9.74 6.21
CA VAL A 72 -1.95 9.50 4.84
C VAL A 72 -1.74 10.83 4.14
N HIS A 73 -0.49 11.21 3.93
CA HIS A 73 -0.12 12.44 3.24
C HIS A 73 -0.36 12.34 1.73
N ARG A 74 0.00 11.20 1.15
CA ARG A 74 -0.17 10.93 -0.28
C ARG A 74 -0.36 9.44 -0.50
N SER A 75 -1.16 9.08 -1.48
CA SER A 75 -1.39 7.68 -1.84
C SER A 75 -1.22 7.46 -3.34
N TYR A 76 -0.78 6.25 -3.67
CA TYR A 76 -0.69 5.77 -5.04
C TYR A 76 -1.42 4.43 -5.11
N VAL A 77 -2.44 4.34 -5.95
CA VAL A 77 -3.22 3.13 -6.18
C VAL A 77 -3.20 2.83 -7.67
N GLY A 78 -2.68 1.69 -8.05
CA GLY A 78 -2.56 1.30 -9.45
C GLY A 78 -1.60 0.14 -9.62
N ASN A 79 -1.20 -0.14 -10.85
CA ASN A 79 -0.27 -1.22 -11.16
C ASN A 79 1.14 -0.64 -11.34
N TYR A 80 1.84 -0.41 -10.25
CA TYR A 80 3.20 0.15 -10.26
C TYR A 80 4.27 -0.94 -10.24
N PHE A 81 4.06 -1.96 -9.43
CA PHE A 81 4.89 -3.16 -9.40
C PHE A 81 3.95 -4.34 -9.54
N THR A 82 3.92 -4.98 -10.70
CA THR A 82 2.84 -5.87 -11.08
C THR A 82 3.35 -7.16 -11.73
N SER A 83 2.42 -8.00 -12.13
CA SER A 83 2.65 -9.25 -12.86
C SER A 83 1.69 -9.35 -14.04
N LEU A 84 1.84 -10.40 -14.84
CA LEU A 84 1.00 -10.60 -16.01
C LEU A 84 -0.41 -11.10 -15.63
N GLU A 85 -0.52 -12.01 -14.67
CA GLU A 85 -1.79 -12.69 -14.39
C GLU A 85 -2.08 -13.00 -12.91
N MET A 86 -1.18 -12.75 -12.01
CA MET A 86 -1.40 -13.04 -10.58
C MET A 86 -2.53 -12.18 -10.02
N MET A 87 -3.33 -12.75 -9.12
CA MET A 87 -4.32 -12.02 -8.34
C MET A 87 -3.74 -11.64 -6.99
N GLY A 88 -3.82 -10.38 -6.65
CA GLY A 88 -3.35 -9.89 -5.37
C GLY A 88 -2.92 -8.42 -5.41
N VAL A 89 -2.41 -7.96 -4.30
CA VAL A 89 -1.92 -6.60 -4.15
C VAL A 89 -0.63 -6.58 -3.34
N THR A 90 0.19 -5.56 -3.57
CA THR A 90 1.31 -5.21 -2.71
C THR A 90 0.98 -3.93 -1.96
N LEU A 91 1.34 -3.86 -0.69
CA LEU A 91 1.12 -2.67 0.13
C LEU A 91 2.46 -2.20 0.71
N THR A 92 2.78 -0.95 0.44
CA THR A 92 3.96 -0.28 0.99
C THR A 92 3.50 0.94 1.79
N VAL A 93 3.99 1.05 3.02
CA VAL A 93 3.73 2.20 3.87
C VAL A 93 5.08 2.80 4.28
N MET A 94 5.33 4.04 3.87
CA MET A 94 6.56 4.74 4.19
C MET A 94 6.29 5.89 5.14
N LYS A 95 6.96 5.89 6.29
CA LYS A 95 6.89 6.99 7.25
C LYS A 95 7.61 8.21 6.69
N LEU A 96 7.02 9.37 6.84
CA LEU A 96 7.53 10.62 6.31
C LEU A 96 8.03 11.53 7.44
N ASP A 97 9.17 12.16 7.21
CA ASP A 97 9.59 13.38 7.90
C ASP A 97 9.38 14.58 6.96
N ASP A 98 9.76 15.78 7.39
CA ASP A 98 9.55 16.98 6.59
C ASP A 98 10.31 16.96 5.26
N GLU A 99 11.55 16.43 5.25
CA GLU A 99 12.35 16.30 4.05
C GLU A 99 11.74 15.31 3.06
N LEU A 100 11.31 14.16 3.55
CA LEU A 100 10.68 13.13 2.71
C LEU A 100 9.33 13.61 2.16
N LYS A 101 8.56 14.38 2.92
CA LYS A 101 7.33 14.99 2.41
C LYS A 101 7.62 15.93 1.25
N GLU A 102 8.61 16.77 1.37
CA GLU A 102 9.03 17.66 0.28
C GLU A 102 9.46 16.87 -0.95
N CYS A 103 10.23 15.82 -0.76
CA CYS A 103 10.68 14.98 -1.87
C CYS A 103 9.54 14.25 -2.58
N ILE A 104 8.62 13.65 -1.83
CA ILE A 104 7.51 12.89 -2.42
C ILE A 104 6.52 13.79 -3.15
N ASP A 105 6.43 15.07 -2.78
CA ASP A 105 5.53 16.02 -3.41
C ASP A 105 6.12 16.67 -4.67
N MET A 106 7.39 16.42 -4.98
CA MET A 106 8.02 16.97 -6.18
C MET A 106 7.37 16.41 -7.44
N PRO A 107 7.29 17.23 -8.52
CA PRO A 107 6.84 16.71 -9.81
C PRO A 107 7.71 15.57 -10.31
N ALA A 108 7.09 14.59 -10.93
CA ALA A 108 7.77 13.46 -11.52
C ALA A 108 7.19 13.14 -12.90
N ASN A 109 8.05 12.76 -13.83
CA ASN A 109 7.62 12.36 -15.17
C ASN A 109 8.50 11.20 -15.66
N SER A 110 7.94 10.00 -15.57
CA SER A 110 8.57 8.78 -16.03
C SER A 110 7.54 7.89 -16.69
N VAL A 111 7.97 6.76 -17.22
CA VAL A 111 7.03 5.78 -17.78
C VAL A 111 6.09 5.22 -16.72
N GLY A 112 6.58 5.02 -15.50
CA GLY A 112 5.81 4.42 -14.42
C GLY A 112 5.02 5.39 -13.56
N LEU A 113 5.40 6.66 -13.53
CA LEU A 113 4.75 7.65 -12.68
C LEU A 113 4.82 9.04 -13.30
N LYS A 114 3.67 9.68 -13.35
CA LYS A 114 3.56 11.11 -13.69
C LYS A 114 2.79 11.82 -12.59
N GLN A 115 3.39 12.84 -12.01
CA GLN A 115 2.73 13.71 -11.04
C GLN A 115 3.20 15.16 -11.23
N PHE A 116 2.30 16.09 -11.04
CA PHE A 116 2.53 17.50 -11.34
C PHE A 116 2.38 18.38 -10.10
#